data_2897aab7d758485477c758c502d486b3
#
_entry.id   2897aab7d758485477c758c502d486b3
#
_cell.length_a   1.000
_cell.length_b   1.000
_cell.length_c   1.000
_cell.angle_alpha   90.00
_cell.angle_beta   90.00
_cell.angle_gamma   90.00
#
_symmetry.space_group_name_H-M   'P 1'
#
loop_
_entity.id
_entity.type
_entity.pdbx_description
1 polymer ?
#
loop_
_entity_poly.entity_id
_entity_poly.type
_entity_poly.pdbx_seq_one_letter_code
_entity_poly.pdbx_strand_id
1 'polypeptide(L)'
;MATLKDIAKKAGVSSATVSRILNQDETLSVTTKTRERVLEIAQELNYKKKTAPSSKTVIGIFQWVTLFQELEDPYYQAIRSGIERYCMTENLEIRRAFQSDPDYINALHDVQGLICIGKFNAEQIQLFESITPNVIFVDMQTSKINCNTISLDFEQAVIDALDYLSDLGHTSIAYLGGKEYLNDDTVYFEQRKDTFIRYCKEHHITYEPYLKETEFSADAGYQMMMELIDAGTLPSAVFAASDPIAIGAMRALYQKGYRIPEDISVIGFDDINVAKFSNPPLTTIYA
;
A
#
# COMPACT_ATOMS: atom_id res chain seq x y z
N MET A 1 16.46 -6.05 42.22
CA MET A 1 17.10 -5.07 41.32
C MET A 1 17.39 -3.80 42.07
N ALA A 2 18.60 -3.24 41.99
CA ALA A 2 18.89 -1.96 42.58
C ALA A 2 18.08 -0.85 41.96
N THR A 3 17.68 0.13 42.77
CA THR A 3 16.88 1.30 42.36
C THR A 3 17.70 2.59 42.49
N LEU A 4 17.20 3.69 41.84
CA LEU A 4 17.83 5.01 42.02
C LEU A 4 17.85 5.45 43.49
N LYS A 5 16.88 4.97 44.30
CA LYS A 5 16.83 5.28 45.76
C LYS A 5 17.96 4.55 46.51
N ASP A 6 18.31 3.34 46.09
CA ASP A 6 19.41 2.57 46.75
C ASP A 6 20.76 3.23 46.47
N ILE A 7 20.99 3.69 45.23
CA ILE A 7 22.20 4.42 44.84
C ILE A 7 22.26 5.75 45.62
N ALA A 8 21.14 6.49 45.67
CA ALA A 8 21.03 7.77 46.37
C ALA A 8 21.38 7.65 47.85
N LYS A 9 20.82 6.63 48.52
CA LYS A 9 21.08 6.32 49.90
C LYS A 9 22.55 6.01 50.16
N LYS A 10 23.17 5.19 49.28
CA LYS A 10 24.59 4.77 49.42
C LYS A 10 25.54 5.92 49.07
N ALA A 11 25.18 6.76 48.09
CA ALA A 11 25.99 7.91 47.66
C ALA A 11 25.83 9.17 48.54
N GLY A 12 24.82 9.21 49.39
CA GLY A 12 24.53 10.38 50.24
C GLY A 12 24.01 11.59 49.44
N VAL A 13 23.28 11.36 48.35
CA VAL A 13 22.72 12.41 47.52
C VAL A 13 21.22 12.15 47.25
N SER A 14 20.53 13.09 46.63
CA SER A 14 19.11 12.89 46.24
C SER A 14 18.96 11.93 45.04
N SER A 15 17.83 11.23 44.93
CA SER A 15 17.55 10.40 43.77
C SER A 15 17.48 11.24 42.47
N ALA A 16 17.11 12.50 42.54
CA ALA A 16 17.15 13.44 41.42
C ALA A 16 18.61 13.70 40.96
N THR A 17 19.52 13.89 41.92
CA THR A 17 20.96 14.07 41.67
C THR A 17 21.54 12.81 40.98
N VAL A 18 21.22 11.62 41.51
CA VAL A 18 21.65 10.33 40.88
C VAL A 18 21.10 10.26 39.44
N SER A 19 19.84 10.52 39.23
CA SER A 19 19.22 10.48 37.89
C SER A 19 19.92 11.40 36.90
N ARG A 20 20.20 12.63 37.30
CA ARG A 20 20.89 13.62 36.44
C ARG A 20 22.33 13.22 36.14
N ILE A 21 23.07 12.67 37.14
CA ILE A 21 24.45 12.15 36.92
C ILE A 21 24.44 10.99 35.93
N LEU A 22 23.54 10.02 36.10
CA LEU A 22 23.41 8.86 35.20
C LEU A 22 22.92 9.22 33.80
N ASN A 23 22.28 10.39 33.66
CA ASN A 23 21.87 10.96 32.38
C ASN A 23 22.95 11.86 31.75
N GLN A 24 24.12 11.98 32.35
CA GLN A 24 25.23 12.83 31.89
C GLN A 24 24.84 14.31 31.75
N ASP A 25 23.92 14.78 32.61
CA ASP A 25 23.44 16.15 32.55
C ASP A 25 24.59 17.12 32.95
N GLU A 26 25.08 17.86 31.96
CA GLU A 26 26.17 18.83 32.12
C GLU A 26 25.76 20.06 32.88
N THR A 27 24.46 20.36 32.96
CA THR A 27 23.94 21.53 33.69
C THR A 27 23.89 21.30 35.20
N LEU A 28 24.13 20.07 35.68
CA LEU A 28 24.14 19.71 37.07
C LEU A 28 25.46 20.15 37.75
N SER A 29 25.36 21.15 38.62
CA SER A 29 26.50 21.60 39.45
C SER A 29 26.73 20.65 40.64
N VAL A 30 27.66 19.69 40.46
CA VAL A 30 28.15 18.77 41.50
C VAL A 30 29.65 18.62 41.38
N THR A 31 30.33 18.28 42.49
CA THR A 31 31.77 18.03 42.44
C THR A 31 32.08 16.77 41.65
N THR A 32 33.27 16.72 40.99
CA THR A 32 33.77 15.55 40.30
C THR A 32 33.75 14.32 41.18
N LYS A 33 34.20 14.44 42.43
CA LYS A 33 34.20 13.38 43.46
C LYS A 33 32.78 12.82 43.73
N THR A 34 31.75 13.66 43.70
CA THR A 34 30.35 13.23 43.89
C THR A 34 29.86 12.46 42.65
N ARG A 35 30.25 12.91 41.47
CA ARG A 35 29.88 12.26 40.18
C ARG A 35 30.51 10.85 40.09
N GLU A 36 31.79 10.76 40.35
CA GLU A 36 32.53 9.48 40.36
C GLU A 36 31.93 8.48 41.36
N ARG A 37 31.69 8.93 42.62
CA ARG A 37 31.08 8.10 43.66
C ARG A 37 29.73 7.53 43.27
N VAL A 38 28.90 8.30 42.64
CA VAL A 38 27.56 7.83 42.15
C VAL A 38 27.72 6.79 41.06
N LEU A 39 28.63 6.98 40.11
CA LEU A 39 28.90 6.02 39.03
C LEU A 39 29.51 4.69 39.58
N GLU A 40 30.45 4.75 40.51
CA GLU A 40 31.00 3.56 41.15
C GLU A 40 29.94 2.74 41.88
N ILE A 41 29.10 3.42 42.69
CA ILE A 41 27.98 2.77 43.41
C ILE A 41 26.98 2.15 42.46
N ALA A 42 26.67 2.82 41.36
CA ALA A 42 25.74 2.29 40.32
C ALA A 42 26.32 1.01 39.69
N GLN A 43 27.64 0.97 39.46
CA GLN A 43 28.35 -0.18 38.94
C GLN A 43 28.43 -1.35 39.96
N GLU A 44 28.77 -1.07 41.22
CA GLU A 44 28.77 -2.05 42.29
C GLU A 44 27.39 -2.70 42.50
N LEU A 45 26.33 -1.93 42.38
CA LEU A 45 24.94 -2.42 42.55
C LEU A 45 24.41 -3.08 41.28
N ASN A 46 25.20 -3.22 40.22
CA ASN A 46 24.75 -3.69 38.90
C ASN A 46 23.48 -2.97 38.47
N TYR A 47 23.39 -1.65 38.72
CA TYR A 47 22.21 -0.86 38.34
C TYR A 47 22.12 -0.77 36.81
N LYS A 48 21.13 -1.45 36.23
CA LYS A 48 20.74 -1.20 34.85
C LYS A 48 19.74 -0.06 34.89
N LYS A 49 20.13 1.10 34.33
CA LYS A 49 19.22 2.20 34.09
C LYS A 49 18.00 1.59 33.38
N LYS A 50 16.83 1.66 34.02
CA LYS A 50 15.61 1.56 33.25
C LYS A 50 15.64 2.76 32.32
N THR A 51 16.12 2.60 31.09
CA THR A 51 15.67 3.44 30.02
C THR A 51 14.16 3.37 30.12
N ALA A 52 13.50 4.47 30.49
CA ALA A 52 12.10 4.62 30.14
C ALA A 52 12.08 4.24 28.67
N PRO A 53 11.24 3.31 28.22
CA PRO A 53 11.08 3.14 26.81
C PRO A 53 10.64 4.53 26.31
N SER A 54 11.48 5.23 25.57
CA SER A 54 10.98 6.05 24.50
C SER A 54 10.44 4.99 23.54
N SER A 55 9.30 4.42 23.88
CA SER A 55 8.62 3.50 23.01
C SER A 55 8.15 4.36 21.86
N LYS A 56 9.02 4.49 20.84
CA LYS A 56 8.56 4.96 19.55
C LYS A 56 7.33 4.13 19.28
N THR A 57 6.26 4.78 18.91
CA THR A 57 5.07 4.07 18.46
C THR A 57 5.48 3.22 17.26
N VAL A 58 5.24 1.92 17.34
CA VAL A 58 5.56 0.97 16.29
C VAL A 58 4.31 0.72 15.45
N ILE A 59 4.40 1.01 14.18
CA ILE A 59 3.33 0.75 13.21
C ILE A 59 3.71 -0.47 12.37
N GLY A 60 2.82 -1.47 12.36
CA GLY A 60 2.90 -2.59 11.46
C GLY A 60 2.37 -2.18 10.08
N ILE A 61 3.03 -2.63 9.02
CA ILE A 61 2.53 -2.54 7.65
C ILE A 61 2.51 -3.96 7.11
N PHE A 62 1.32 -4.48 6.85
CA PHE A 62 1.13 -5.76 6.20
C PHE A 62 0.73 -5.54 4.75
N GLN A 63 1.37 -6.26 3.85
CA GLN A 63 1.12 -6.16 2.43
C GLN A 63 0.65 -7.49 1.84
N TRP A 64 -0.48 -7.42 1.15
CA TRP A 64 -1.12 -8.55 0.51
C TRP A 64 -0.33 -9.09 -0.70
N VAL A 65 0.17 -8.20 -1.57
CA VAL A 65 0.98 -8.56 -2.73
C VAL A 65 2.40 -8.91 -2.34
N THR A 66 3.03 -9.78 -3.09
CA THR A 66 4.44 -10.14 -2.96
C THR A 66 5.33 -9.04 -3.55
N LEU A 67 6.61 -9.03 -3.16
CA LEU A 67 7.60 -8.14 -3.78
C LEU A 67 7.73 -8.34 -5.30
N PHE A 68 7.48 -9.54 -5.79
CA PHE A 68 7.51 -9.82 -7.23
C PHE A 68 6.33 -9.16 -7.95
N GLN A 69 5.13 -9.28 -7.38
CA GLN A 69 3.93 -8.62 -7.93
C GLN A 69 4.05 -7.09 -7.93
N GLU A 70 4.72 -6.48 -6.93
CA GLU A 70 5.01 -5.05 -6.93
C GLU A 70 5.91 -4.59 -8.10
N LEU A 71 6.74 -5.46 -8.63
CA LEU A 71 7.56 -5.14 -9.81
C LEU A 71 6.72 -5.12 -11.09
N GLU A 72 5.70 -5.96 -11.16
CA GLU A 72 4.77 -6.02 -12.30
C GLU A 72 3.75 -4.88 -12.27
N ASP A 73 3.26 -4.54 -11.06
CA ASP A 73 2.35 -3.41 -10.84
C ASP A 73 2.79 -2.60 -9.61
N PRO A 74 3.30 -1.38 -9.80
CA PRO A 74 3.82 -0.55 -8.72
C PRO A 74 2.75 0.17 -7.87
N TYR A 75 1.46 -0.03 -8.11
CA TYR A 75 0.36 0.62 -7.39
C TYR A 75 0.48 0.43 -5.87
N TYR A 76 0.59 -0.83 -5.41
CA TYR A 76 0.72 -1.13 -3.98
C TYR A 76 2.05 -0.65 -3.38
N GLN A 77 3.12 -0.63 -4.18
CA GLN A 77 4.40 -0.04 -3.76
C GLN A 77 4.26 1.48 -3.52
N ALA A 78 3.50 2.18 -4.35
CA ALA A 78 3.27 3.63 -4.19
C ALA A 78 2.53 3.92 -2.89
N ILE A 79 1.45 3.18 -2.58
CA ILE A 79 0.70 3.28 -1.34
C ILE A 79 1.62 3.05 -0.13
N ARG A 80 2.35 1.93 -0.12
CA ARG A 80 3.28 1.60 0.97
C ARG A 80 4.34 2.67 1.15
N SER A 81 4.95 3.15 0.08
CA SER A 81 5.99 4.19 0.14
C SER A 81 5.45 5.51 0.69
N GLY A 82 4.20 5.87 0.39
CA GLY A 82 3.52 7.02 0.98
C GLY A 82 3.35 6.90 2.49
N ILE A 83 2.86 5.75 2.96
CA ILE A 83 2.69 5.44 4.38
C ILE A 83 4.04 5.47 5.10
N GLU A 84 5.07 4.81 4.56
CA GLU A 84 6.40 4.77 5.16
C GLU A 84 7.02 6.16 5.28
N ARG A 85 6.88 6.99 4.26
CA ARG A 85 7.35 8.38 4.26
C ARG A 85 6.70 9.18 5.39
N TYR A 86 5.39 9.05 5.56
CA TYR A 86 4.66 9.71 6.64
C TYR A 86 5.13 9.22 8.00
N CYS A 87 5.27 7.91 8.21
CA CYS A 87 5.78 7.34 9.45
C CYS A 87 7.19 7.86 9.80
N MET A 88 8.07 8.00 8.79
CA MET A 88 9.40 8.59 8.97
C MET A 88 9.32 10.05 9.41
N THR A 89 8.42 10.85 8.83
CA THR A 89 8.20 12.26 9.19
C THR A 89 7.74 12.40 10.63
N GLU A 90 6.86 11.51 11.08
CA GLU A 90 6.33 11.48 12.45
C GLU A 90 7.23 10.72 13.45
N ASN A 91 8.43 10.29 13.00
CA ASN A 91 9.39 9.54 13.83
C ASN A 91 8.79 8.25 14.44
N LEU A 92 7.90 7.59 13.70
CA LEU A 92 7.32 6.29 14.04
C LEU A 92 8.29 5.17 13.63
N GLU A 93 8.29 4.08 14.38
CA GLU A 93 9.00 2.85 13.99
C GLU A 93 8.08 2.01 13.10
N ILE A 94 8.66 1.38 12.06
CA ILE A 94 7.91 0.58 11.10
C ILE A 94 8.35 -0.86 11.18
N ARG A 95 7.39 -1.79 11.23
CA ARG A 95 7.59 -3.22 10.97
C ARG A 95 6.83 -3.61 9.72
N ARG A 96 7.51 -4.24 8.78
CA ARG A 96 6.91 -4.71 7.52
C ARG A 96 6.74 -6.21 7.55
N ALA A 97 5.65 -6.67 6.95
CA ALA A 97 5.42 -8.06 6.66
C ALA A 97 4.61 -8.19 5.36
N PHE A 98 4.88 -9.23 4.62
CA PHE A 98 4.19 -9.58 3.38
C PHE A 98 3.41 -10.87 3.56
N GLN A 99 2.37 -11.07 2.76
CA GLN A 99 1.60 -12.32 2.81
C GLN A 99 2.47 -13.56 2.49
N SER A 100 3.54 -13.38 1.73
CA SER A 100 4.51 -14.45 1.43
C SER A 100 5.43 -14.80 2.59
N ASP A 101 5.49 -13.99 3.65
CA ASP A 101 6.38 -14.24 4.78
C ASP A 101 5.80 -15.35 5.67
N PRO A 102 6.55 -16.41 5.97
CA PRO A 102 6.01 -17.57 6.67
C PRO A 102 5.61 -17.28 8.13
N ASP A 103 6.09 -16.20 8.72
CA ASP A 103 5.90 -15.86 10.14
C ASP A 103 5.49 -14.39 10.34
N TYR A 104 4.65 -13.86 9.44
CA TYR A 104 4.26 -12.46 9.47
C TYR A 104 3.51 -12.07 10.76
N ILE A 105 2.82 -13.02 11.41
CA ILE A 105 2.10 -12.76 12.66
C ILE A 105 3.07 -12.40 13.77
N ASN A 106 4.15 -13.18 13.93
CA ASN A 106 5.18 -12.88 14.93
C ASN A 106 5.98 -11.62 14.58
N ALA A 107 6.19 -11.34 13.30
CA ALA A 107 6.83 -10.10 12.86
C ALA A 107 6.03 -8.86 13.26
N LEU A 108 4.70 -8.97 13.32
CA LEU A 108 3.78 -7.88 13.62
C LEU A 108 3.29 -7.88 15.08
N HIS A 109 3.78 -8.77 15.94
CA HIS A 109 3.39 -8.75 17.35
C HIS A 109 3.87 -7.44 18.02
N ASP A 110 3.15 -7.00 19.06
CA ASP A 110 3.46 -5.80 19.83
C ASP A 110 3.47 -4.46 19.05
N VAL A 111 2.87 -4.40 17.85
CA VAL A 111 2.64 -3.13 17.17
C VAL A 111 1.47 -2.38 17.81
N GLN A 112 1.55 -1.04 17.87
CA GLN A 112 0.50 -0.20 18.44
C GLN A 112 -0.61 0.14 17.44
N GLY A 113 -0.31 0.01 16.14
CA GLY A 113 -1.26 0.13 15.04
C GLY A 113 -0.83 -0.73 13.87
N LEU A 114 -1.78 -1.19 13.08
CA LEU A 114 -1.55 -2.05 11.93
C LEU A 114 -2.26 -1.48 10.69
N ILE A 115 -1.52 -1.30 9.62
CA ILE A 115 -2.02 -0.88 8.32
C ILE A 115 -1.90 -2.10 7.39
N CYS A 116 -3.04 -2.62 6.94
CA CYS A 116 -3.13 -3.75 6.03
C CYS A 116 -3.47 -3.24 4.62
N ILE A 117 -2.54 -3.41 3.67
CA ILE A 117 -2.68 -2.93 2.30
C ILE A 117 -3.06 -4.09 1.39
N GLY A 118 -4.21 -4.00 0.72
CA GLY A 118 -4.72 -5.01 -0.20
C GLY A 118 -6.08 -5.60 0.19
N LYS A 119 -6.33 -6.84 -0.22
CA LYS A 119 -7.63 -7.52 -0.15
C LYS A 119 -7.57 -8.69 0.83
N PHE A 120 -8.50 -8.74 1.77
CA PHE A 120 -8.48 -9.72 2.87
C PHE A 120 -9.85 -10.37 3.07
N ASN A 121 -9.85 -11.66 3.36
CA ASN A 121 -11.05 -12.38 3.76
C ASN A 121 -11.38 -12.15 5.24
N ALA A 122 -12.54 -12.66 5.69
CA ALA A 122 -13.02 -12.47 7.05
C ALA A 122 -12.08 -13.03 8.13
N GLU A 123 -11.44 -14.17 7.84
CA GLU A 123 -10.51 -14.82 8.77
C GLU A 123 -9.25 -13.99 8.96
N GLN A 124 -8.69 -13.45 7.87
CA GLN A 124 -7.54 -12.57 7.92
C GLN A 124 -7.84 -11.26 8.65
N ILE A 125 -9.02 -10.67 8.44
CA ILE A 125 -9.43 -9.46 9.16
C ILE A 125 -9.48 -9.73 10.66
N GLN A 126 -10.13 -10.82 11.12
CA GLN A 126 -10.18 -11.20 12.53
C GLN A 126 -8.78 -11.47 13.10
N LEU A 127 -7.91 -12.10 12.32
CA LEU A 127 -6.53 -12.35 12.72
C LEU A 127 -5.77 -11.03 12.97
N PHE A 128 -5.86 -10.06 12.07
CA PHE A 128 -5.21 -8.75 12.22
C PHE A 128 -5.77 -7.95 13.41
N GLU A 129 -7.09 -7.98 13.61
CA GLU A 129 -7.73 -7.37 14.77
C GLU A 129 -7.32 -8.02 16.11
N SER A 130 -6.89 -9.28 16.08
CA SER A 130 -6.33 -9.96 17.28
C SER A 130 -4.92 -9.50 17.64
N ILE A 131 -4.15 -8.94 16.68
CA ILE A 131 -2.80 -8.41 16.91
C ILE A 131 -2.88 -7.07 17.66
N THR A 132 -3.76 -6.18 17.23
CA THR A 132 -3.99 -4.86 17.83
C THR A 132 -5.42 -4.38 17.52
N PRO A 133 -6.08 -3.65 18.43
CA PRO A 133 -7.40 -3.07 18.15
C PRO A 133 -7.34 -1.89 17.16
N ASN A 134 -6.15 -1.38 16.84
CA ASN A 134 -5.94 -0.23 15.95
C ASN A 134 -5.55 -0.72 14.55
N VAL A 135 -6.49 -1.30 13.82
CA VAL A 135 -6.27 -1.79 12.45
C VAL A 135 -7.01 -0.92 11.46
N ILE A 136 -6.36 -0.64 10.34
CA ILE A 136 -6.97 -0.02 9.17
C ILE A 136 -6.61 -0.80 7.92
N PHE A 137 -7.58 -1.01 7.03
CA PHE A 137 -7.41 -1.67 5.75
C PHE A 137 -7.37 -0.62 4.64
N VAL A 138 -6.38 -0.69 3.79
CA VAL A 138 -6.17 0.24 2.68
C VAL A 138 -6.37 -0.50 1.36
N ASP A 139 -7.11 0.10 0.46
CA ASP A 139 -7.49 -0.46 -0.83
C ASP A 139 -8.37 -1.73 -0.71
N MET A 140 -9.27 -1.72 0.27
CA MET A 140 -10.27 -2.77 0.45
C MET A 140 -11.64 -2.15 0.63
N GLN A 141 -12.62 -2.64 -0.12
CA GLN A 141 -14.03 -2.32 0.08
C GLN A 141 -14.77 -3.54 0.61
N THR A 142 -15.47 -3.38 1.71
CA THR A 142 -16.33 -4.42 2.25
C THR A 142 -17.51 -3.81 2.99
N SER A 143 -18.72 -4.24 2.62
CA SER A 143 -19.95 -3.91 3.35
C SER A 143 -20.35 -5.01 4.34
N LYS A 144 -19.64 -6.16 4.33
CA LYS A 144 -20.01 -7.35 5.08
C LYS A 144 -19.36 -7.44 6.46
N ILE A 145 -18.31 -6.66 6.72
CA ILE A 145 -17.52 -6.71 7.95
C ILE A 145 -17.36 -5.28 8.45
N ASN A 146 -17.60 -5.09 9.74
CA ASN A 146 -17.42 -3.79 10.38
C ASN A 146 -15.93 -3.58 10.72
N CYS A 147 -15.17 -3.04 9.78
CA CYS A 147 -13.77 -2.69 9.96
C CYS A 147 -13.49 -1.29 9.37
N ASN A 148 -12.36 -0.69 9.78
CA ASN A 148 -11.94 0.61 9.24
C ASN A 148 -11.28 0.39 7.88
N THR A 149 -11.81 1.00 6.84
CA THR A 149 -11.27 0.90 5.48
C THR A 149 -11.03 2.27 4.87
N ILE A 150 -10.01 2.36 4.03
CA ILE A 150 -9.76 3.48 3.11
C ILE A 150 -9.63 2.88 1.72
N SER A 151 -10.41 3.36 0.77
CA SER A 151 -10.30 2.97 -0.64
C SER A 151 -10.56 4.18 -1.52
N LEU A 152 -10.14 4.07 -2.77
CA LEU A 152 -10.50 5.02 -3.81
C LEU A 152 -12.00 4.92 -4.14
N ASP A 153 -12.55 5.99 -4.67
CA ASP A 153 -13.86 5.97 -5.31
C ASP A 153 -13.71 5.45 -6.74
N PHE A 154 -13.54 4.14 -6.86
CA PHE A 154 -13.38 3.48 -8.16
C PHE A 154 -14.58 3.67 -9.08
N GLU A 155 -15.78 3.81 -8.50
CA GLU A 155 -16.99 4.02 -9.28
C GLU A 155 -16.94 5.36 -10.00
N GLN A 156 -16.69 6.45 -9.26
CA GLN A 156 -16.63 7.77 -9.88
C GLN A 156 -15.45 7.88 -10.86
N ALA A 157 -14.30 7.32 -10.52
CA ALA A 157 -13.12 7.33 -11.39
C ALA A 157 -13.37 6.64 -12.74
N VAL A 158 -14.08 5.51 -12.74
CA VAL A 158 -14.45 4.82 -13.99
C VAL A 158 -15.48 5.63 -14.78
N ILE A 159 -16.46 6.23 -14.13
CA ILE A 159 -17.44 7.11 -14.78
C ILE A 159 -16.71 8.27 -15.46
N ASP A 160 -15.80 8.96 -14.77
CA ASP A 160 -15.04 10.08 -15.31
C ASP A 160 -14.23 9.69 -16.56
N ALA A 161 -13.61 8.51 -16.53
CA ALA A 161 -12.86 7.98 -17.68
C ALA A 161 -13.76 7.66 -18.86
N LEU A 162 -14.94 7.08 -18.61
CA LEU A 162 -15.90 6.73 -19.66
C LEU A 162 -16.65 7.93 -20.22
N ASP A 163 -16.96 8.92 -19.39
CA ASP A 163 -17.48 10.22 -19.84
C ASP A 163 -16.49 10.90 -20.79
N TYR A 164 -15.21 10.92 -20.42
CA TYR A 164 -14.15 11.47 -21.27
C TYR A 164 -14.08 10.77 -22.64
N LEU A 165 -14.14 9.42 -22.69
CA LEU A 165 -14.15 8.67 -23.94
C LEU A 165 -15.43 8.90 -24.74
N SER A 166 -16.59 9.00 -24.07
CA SER A 166 -17.89 9.27 -24.68
C SER A 166 -17.97 10.67 -25.29
N ASP A 167 -17.43 11.67 -24.61
CA ASP A 167 -17.32 13.05 -25.12
C ASP A 167 -16.43 13.16 -26.37
N LEU A 168 -15.45 12.25 -26.51
CA LEU A 168 -14.65 12.09 -27.72
C LEU A 168 -15.36 11.32 -28.84
N GLY A 169 -16.58 10.84 -28.61
CA GLY A 169 -17.43 10.16 -29.59
C GLY A 169 -17.21 8.64 -29.69
N HIS A 170 -16.56 8.02 -28.73
CA HIS A 170 -16.38 6.57 -28.70
C HIS A 170 -17.69 5.85 -28.36
N THR A 171 -18.12 4.93 -29.22
CA THR A 171 -19.34 4.10 -29.07
C THR A 171 -19.05 2.63 -28.93
N SER A 172 -17.79 2.23 -29.03
CA SER A 172 -17.31 0.87 -28.78
C SER A 172 -16.03 0.92 -27.97
N ILE A 173 -16.04 0.34 -26.77
CA ILE A 173 -14.97 0.45 -25.79
C ILE A 173 -14.63 -0.95 -25.26
N ALA A 174 -13.34 -1.32 -25.27
CA ALA A 174 -12.87 -2.51 -24.59
C ALA A 174 -12.64 -2.24 -23.10
N TYR A 175 -12.89 -3.27 -22.30
CA TYR A 175 -12.41 -3.39 -20.95
C TYR A 175 -11.26 -4.41 -20.91
N LEU A 176 -10.07 -3.98 -20.48
CA LEU A 176 -8.96 -4.87 -20.20
C LEU A 176 -8.65 -4.80 -18.71
N GLY A 177 -8.85 -5.89 -17.99
CA GLY A 177 -8.70 -5.92 -16.54
C GLY A 177 -7.99 -7.15 -16.01
N GLY A 178 -7.74 -7.13 -14.71
CA GLY A 178 -7.20 -8.25 -13.96
C GLY A 178 -8.20 -8.83 -12.97
N LYS A 179 -7.95 -10.05 -12.53
CA LYS A 179 -8.66 -10.70 -11.43
C LYS A 179 -7.76 -10.74 -10.21
N GLU A 180 -8.32 -10.36 -9.09
CA GLU A 180 -7.68 -10.46 -7.78
C GLU A 180 -8.32 -11.60 -6.98
N TYR A 181 -7.50 -12.30 -6.20
CA TYR A 181 -7.93 -13.45 -5.43
C TYR A 181 -7.61 -13.26 -3.96
N LEU A 182 -8.56 -13.56 -3.09
CA LEU A 182 -8.34 -13.61 -1.66
C LEU A 182 -7.49 -14.84 -1.30
N ASN A 183 -7.05 -14.91 -0.06
CA ASN A 183 -6.19 -16.00 0.44
C ASN A 183 -6.84 -17.40 0.38
N ASP A 184 -8.14 -17.47 0.17
CA ASP A 184 -8.94 -18.68 0.00
C ASP A 184 -9.30 -18.97 -1.47
N ASP A 185 -8.57 -18.37 -2.41
CA ASP A 185 -8.80 -18.43 -3.86
C ASP A 185 -10.17 -17.88 -4.32
N THR A 186 -10.90 -17.22 -3.43
CA THR A 186 -12.14 -16.52 -3.80
C THR A 186 -11.79 -15.28 -4.64
N VAL A 187 -12.47 -15.12 -5.77
CA VAL A 187 -12.31 -13.91 -6.61
C VAL A 187 -12.83 -12.70 -5.85
N TYR A 188 -11.98 -11.69 -5.71
CA TYR A 188 -12.37 -10.42 -5.15
C TYR A 188 -13.24 -9.65 -6.14
N PHE A 189 -14.27 -8.96 -5.62
CA PHE A 189 -15.17 -8.16 -6.44
C PHE A 189 -14.46 -6.94 -7.03
N GLU A 190 -14.40 -6.85 -8.37
CA GLU A 190 -13.74 -5.76 -9.10
C GLU A 190 -14.76 -4.67 -9.46
N GLN A 191 -14.74 -3.59 -8.71
CA GLN A 191 -15.71 -2.49 -8.87
C GLN A 191 -15.54 -1.75 -10.20
N ARG A 192 -14.30 -1.61 -10.72
CA ARG A 192 -14.05 -0.95 -12.01
C ARG A 192 -14.79 -1.64 -13.14
N LYS A 193 -14.74 -2.99 -13.18
CA LYS A 193 -15.44 -3.80 -14.15
C LYS A 193 -16.96 -3.66 -14.06
N ASP A 194 -17.51 -3.76 -12.85
CA ASP A 194 -18.95 -3.67 -12.63
C ASP A 194 -19.48 -2.31 -13.06
N THR A 195 -18.79 -1.25 -12.67
CA THR A 195 -19.11 0.12 -13.08
C THR A 195 -19.01 0.31 -14.60
N PHE A 196 -17.95 -0.22 -15.22
CA PHE A 196 -17.76 -0.18 -16.66
C PHE A 196 -18.94 -0.83 -17.39
N ILE A 197 -19.33 -2.04 -16.99
CA ILE A 197 -20.43 -2.78 -17.61
C ILE A 197 -21.75 -2.01 -17.45
N ARG A 198 -22.02 -1.50 -16.25
CA ARG A 198 -23.23 -0.73 -15.96
C ARG A 198 -23.29 0.52 -16.82
N TYR A 199 -22.22 1.33 -16.84
CA TYR A 199 -22.12 2.53 -17.65
C TYR A 199 -22.34 2.25 -19.15
N CYS A 200 -21.63 1.25 -19.71
CA CYS A 200 -21.77 0.91 -21.13
C CYS A 200 -23.20 0.50 -21.50
N LYS A 201 -23.89 -0.24 -20.62
CA LYS A 201 -25.31 -0.58 -20.83
C LYS A 201 -26.23 0.65 -20.83
N GLU A 202 -26.06 1.54 -19.88
CA GLU A 202 -26.84 2.75 -19.73
C GLU A 202 -26.64 3.71 -20.89
N HIS A 203 -25.44 3.81 -21.44
CA HIS A 203 -25.05 4.70 -22.52
C HIS A 203 -25.04 4.03 -23.91
N HIS A 204 -25.50 2.76 -24.03
CA HIS A 204 -25.55 1.99 -25.27
C HIS A 204 -24.21 1.87 -25.99
N ILE A 205 -23.12 1.74 -25.23
CA ILE A 205 -21.78 1.52 -25.73
C ILE A 205 -21.57 0.01 -25.95
N THR A 206 -21.03 -0.36 -27.11
CA THR A 206 -20.68 -1.76 -27.42
C THR A 206 -19.43 -2.16 -26.66
N TYR A 207 -19.50 -3.19 -25.82
CA TYR A 207 -18.38 -3.66 -25.01
C TYR A 207 -18.25 -5.19 -24.93
N GLU A 208 -19.34 -5.94 -25.06
CA GLU A 208 -19.37 -7.39 -24.79
C GLU A 208 -18.33 -8.19 -25.56
N PRO A 209 -18.06 -7.93 -26.87
CA PRO A 209 -17.02 -8.64 -27.61
C PRO A 209 -15.60 -8.30 -27.15
N TYR A 210 -15.44 -7.20 -26.41
CA TYR A 210 -14.15 -6.60 -26.06
C TYR A 210 -13.84 -6.67 -24.57
N LEU A 211 -14.62 -7.42 -23.79
CA LEU A 211 -14.39 -7.58 -22.34
C LEU A 211 -13.41 -8.72 -22.09
N LYS A 212 -12.22 -8.38 -21.58
CA LYS A 212 -11.16 -9.32 -21.29
C LYS A 212 -10.62 -9.14 -19.88
N GLU A 213 -10.33 -10.23 -19.21
CA GLU A 213 -9.74 -10.24 -17.87
C GLU A 213 -8.77 -11.41 -17.71
N THR A 214 -7.59 -11.10 -17.19
CA THR A 214 -6.60 -12.10 -16.79
C THR A 214 -5.94 -11.69 -15.47
N GLU A 215 -4.79 -11.11 -15.51
CA GLU A 215 -4.02 -10.62 -14.35
C GLU A 215 -3.59 -9.16 -14.55
N PHE A 216 -3.21 -8.48 -13.46
CA PHE A 216 -2.71 -7.10 -13.52
C PHE A 216 -1.22 -7.09 -13.87
N SER A 217 -0.92 -7.16 -15.17
CA SER A 217 0.46 -7.06 -15.68
C SER A 217 0.50 -6.50 -17.10
N ALA A 218 1.66 -6.00 -17.52
CA ALA A 218 1.84 -5.52 -18.88
C ALA A 218 1.78 -6.67 -19.90
N ASP A 219 2.29 -7.85 -19.55
CA ASP A 219 2.21 -9.03 -20.39
C ASP A 219 0.77 -9.47 -20.62
N ALA A 220 -0.07 -9.44 -19.57
CA ALA A 220 -1.49 -9.73 -19.67
C ALA A 220 -2.20 -8.73 -20.59
N GLY A 221 -1.93 -7.43 -20.44
CA GLY A 221 -2.46 -6.38 -21.30
C GLY A 221 -2.09 -6.56 -22.76
N TYR A 222 -0.83 -6.94 -23.02
CA TYR A 222 -0.34 -7.28 -24.36
C TYR A 222 -1.10 -8.48 -24.96
N GLN A 223 -1.24 -9.56 -24.22
CA GLN A 223 -1.93 -10.76 -24.69
C GLN A 223 -3.41 -10.52 -24.97
N MET A 224 -4.12 -9.88 -24.05
CA MET A 224 -5.53 -9.52 -24.21
C MET A 224 -5.77 -8.67 -25.46
N MET A 225 -4.90 -7.69 -25.70
CA MET A 225 -5.01 -6.83 -26.87
C MET A 225 -4.69 -7.58 -28.17
N MET A 226 -3.67 -8.46 -28.16
CA MET A 226 -3.34 -9.33 -29.31
C MET A 226 -4.52 -10.24 -29.68
N GLU A 227 -5.22 -10.83 -28.69
CA GLU A 227 -6.42 -11.63 -28.95
C GLU A 227 -7.54 -10.82 -29.66
N LEU A 228 -7.76 -9.57 -29.23
CA LEU A 228 -8.75 -8.69 -29.88
C LEU A 228 -8.35 -8.36 -31.32
N ILE A 229 -7.08 -8.07 -31.57
CA ILE A 229 -6.56 -7.78 -32.89
C ILE A 229 -6.68 -9.01 -33.81
N ASP A 230 -6.28 -10.18 -33.35
CA ASP A 230 -6.28 -11.41 -34.13
C ASP A 230 -7.71 -11.93 -34.38
N ALA A 231 -8.68 -11.58 -33.53
CA ALA A 231 -10.11 -11.81 -33.76
C ALA A 231 -10.69 -10.93 -34.88
N GLY A 232 -9.95 -9.92 -35.34
CA GLY A 232 -10.38 -9.02 -36.43
C GLY A 232 -11.48 -8.05 -36.04
N THR A 233 -11.78 -7.91 -34.77
CA THR A 233 -12.77 -6.98 -34.22
C THR A 233 -12.10 -6.06 -33.21
N LEU A 234 -12.01 -4.76 -33.50
CA LEU A 234 -11.41 -3.78 -32.60
C LEU A 234 -12.44 -2.75 -32.17
N PRO A 235 -12.42 -2.36 -30.90
CA PRO A 235 -13.17 -1.22 -30.41
C PRO A 235 -12.52 0.08 -30.90
N SER A 236 -13.21 1.20 -30.76
CA SER A 236 -12.63 2.53 -31.02
C SER A 236 -11.78 3.04 -29.86
N ALA A 237 -11.99 2.52 -28.65
CA ALA A 237 -11.17 2.84 -27.47
C ALA A 237 -10.99 1.63 -26.54
N VAL A 238 -9.97 1.71 -25.71
CA VAL A 238 -9.63 0.75 -24.65
C VAL A 238 -9.63 1.49 -23.30
N PHE A 239 -10.42 0.99 -22.36
CA PHE A 239 -10.28 1.28 -20.94
C PHE A 239 -9.51 0.11 -20.30
N ALA A 240 -8.31 0.38 -19.85
CA ALA A 240 -7.48 -0.58 -19.11
C ALA A 240 -7.58 -0.31 -17.61
N ALA A 241 -7.84 -1.35 -16.82
CA ALA A 241 -8.06 -1.23 -15.37
C ALA A 241 -6.78 -0.94 -14.57
N SER A 242 -5.61 -0.92 -15.22
CA SER A 242 -4.36 -0.40 -14.68
C SER A 242 -3.43 0.07 -15.80
N ASP A 243 -2.47 0.93 -15.45
CA ASP A 243 -1.49 1.43 -16.40
C ASP A 243 -0.55 0.34 -16.95
N PRO A 244 -0.09 -0.66 -16.17
CA PRO A 244 0.64 -1.79 -16.75
C PRO A 244 -0.13 -2.49 -17.85
N ILE A 245 -1.43 -2.79 -17.64
CA ILE A 245 -2.30 -3.37 -18.67
C ILE A 245 -2.38 -2.46 -19.90
N ALA A 246 -2.58 -1.14 -19.69
CA ALA A 246 -2.64 -0.15 -20.77
C ALA A 246 -1.34 -0.15 -21.61
N ILE A 247 -0.18 -0.13 -20.95
CA ILE A 247 1.14 -0.12 -21.59
C ILE A 247 1.34 -1.40 -22.42
N GLY A 248 0.93 -2.55 -21.88
CA GLY A 248 0.95 -3.82 -22.61
C GLY A 248 0.07 -3.78 -23.88
N ALA A 249 -1.17 -3.26 -23.74
CA ALA A 249 -2.09 -3.09 -24.87
C ALA A 249 -1.53 -2.13 -25.93
N MET A 250 -0.95 -0.99 -25.51
CA MET A 250 -0.28 -0.05 -26.41
C MET A 250 0.87 -0.72 -27.18
N ARG A 251 1.65 -1.57 -26.53
CA ARG A 251 2.72 -2.34 -27.16
C ARG A 251 2.19 -3.27 -28.25
N ALA A 252 1.08 -3.98 -28.00
CA ALA A 252 0.44 -4.87 -28.98
C ALA A 252 -0.07 -4.09 -30.21
N LEU A 253 -0.76 -2.96 -29.95
CA LEU A 253 -1.24 -2.06 -30.99
C LEU A 253 -0.10 -1.54 -31.87
N TYR A 254 0.96 -1.03 -31.26
CA TYR A 254 2.14 -0.54 -31.97
C TYR A 254 2.78 -1.64 -32.83
N GLN A 255 2.92 -2.86 -32.31
CA GLN A 255 3.51 -3.98 -33.05
C GLN A 255 2.71 -4.37 -34.28
N LYS A 256 1.39 -4.19 -34.23
CA LYS A 256 0.48 -4.47 -35.34
C LYS A 256 0.23 -3.27 -36.25
N GLY A 257 0.90 -2.15 -36.01
CA GLY A 257 0.87 -0.96 -36.85
C GLY A 257 -0.30 -0.01 -36.61
N TYR A 258 -1.04 -0.17 -35.51
CA TYR A 258 -2.10 0.75 -35.11
C TYR A 258 -1.53 2.00 -34.45
N ARG A 259 -2.09 3.15 -34.75
CA ARG A 259 -1.73 4.44 -34.18
C ARG A 259 -2.62 4.78 -33.00
N ILE A 260 -2.03 5.30 -31.95
CA ILE A 260 -2.72 5.77 -30.76
C ILE A 260 -2.51 7.30 -30.69
N PRO A 261 -3.58 8.11 -30.64
CA PRO A 261 -5.01 7.74 -30.56
C PRO A 261 -5.72 7.63 -31.90
N GLU A 262 -5.08 7.84 -33.05
CA GLU A 262 -5.74 8.05 -34.35
C GLU A 262 -6.56 6.84 -34.82
N ASP A 263 -6.10 5.61 -34.59
CA ASP A 263 -6.81 4.39 -34.97
C ASP A 263 -7.58 3.80 -33.78
N ILE A 264 -7.07 3.96 -32.55
CA ILE A 264 -7.67 3.47 -31.32
C ILE A 264 -7.17 4.29 -30.11
N SER A 265 -8.07 4.79 -29.28
CA SER A 265 -7.73 5.49 -28.05
C SER A 265 -7.45 4.50 -26.91
N VAL A 266 -6.53 4.84 -25.99
CA VAL A 266 -6.23 4.04 -24.80
C VAL A 266 -6.24 4.95 -23.57
N ILE A 267 -6.97 4.53 -22.54
CA ILE A 267 -6.95 5.15 -21.21
C ILE A 267 -6.59 4.10 -20.17
N GLY A 268 -5.68 4.43 -19.26
CA GLY A 268 -5.25 3.61 -18.15
C GLY A 268 -5.85 4.05 -16.82
N PHE A 269 -5.29 3.52 -15.75
CA PHE A 269 -5.66 3.77 -14.37
C PHE A 269 -4.41 3.68 -13.49
N ASP A 270 -4.23 4.53 -12.48
CA ASP A 270 -3.22 4.63 -11.43
C ASP A 270 -2.22 5.79 -11.56
N ASP A 271 -1.99 6.34 -12.75
CA ASP A 271 -0.97 7.36 -13.05
C ASP A 271 0.44 6.95 -12.57
N ILE A 272 0.84 5.74 -12.90
CA ILE A 272 2.20 5.28 -12.56
C ILE A 272 3.26 6.10 -13.28
N ASN A 273 4.43 6.20 -12.67
CA ASN A 273 5.49 7.11 -13.12
C ASN A 273 5.91 6.94 -14.60
N VAL A 274 5.78 5.72 -15.15
CA VAL A 274 6.15 5.43 -16.54
C VAL A 274 5.06 5.81 -17.55
N ALA A 275 3.81 6.04 -17.13
CA ALA A 275 2.69 6.40 -18.01
C ALA A 275 2.99 7.63 -18.88
N LYS A 276 3.57 8.67 -18.30
CA LYS A 276 3.96 9.91 -19.00
C LYS A 276 5.16 9.77 -19.97
N PHE A 277 5.88 8.65 -19.89
CA PHE A 277 7.05 8.36 -20.73
C PHE A 277 6.78 7.31 -21.79
N SER A 278 5.55 6.74 -21.84
CA SER A 278 5.13 5.90 -22.95
C SER A 278 5.03 6.73 -24.24
N ASN A 279 4.94 6.07 -25.37
CA ASN A 279 4.81 6.75 -26.67
C ASN A 279 3.59 6.22 -27.46
N PRO A 280 2.51 7.04 -27.58
CA PRO A 280 2.32 8.36 -26.98
C PRO A 280 2.26 8.30 -25.45
N PRO A 281 2.36 9.45 -24.73
CA PRO A 281 2.10 9.48 -23.30
C PRO A 281 0.70 8.95 -22.99
N LEU A 282 0.60 8.06 -22.00
CA LEU A 282 -0.67 7.43 -21.64
C LEU A 282 -1.59 8.42 -20.93
N THR A 283 -2.82 8.54 -21.43
CA THR A 283 -3.92 9.15 -20.69
C THR A 283 -4.35 8.18 -19.59
N THR A 284 -4.42 8.62 -18.35
CA THR A 284 -4.70 7.74 -17.21
C THR A 284 -5.47 8.47 -16.12
N ILE A 285 -6.13 7.72 -15.25
CA ILE A 285 -6.76 8.23 -14.03
C ILE A 285 -5.68 8.33 -12.95
N TYR A 286 -5.59 9.48 -12.32
CA TYR A 286 -4.75 9.70 -11.14
C TYR A 286 -5.42 9.07 -9.91
N ALA A 287 -4.81 8.02 -9.35
CA ALA A 287 -5.30 7.24 -8.22
C ALA A 287 -4.48 7.48 -6.94
#